data_f4a2627777c81481e203956ccc67781e
#
_entry.id   f4a2627777c81481e203956ccc67781e
#
_cell.length_a   1.000
_cell.length_b   1.000
_cell.length_c   1.000
_cell.angle_alpha   90.00
_cell.angle_beta   90.00
_cell.angle_gamma   90.00
#
_symmetry.space_group_name_H-M   'P 1'
#
loop_
_entity.id
_entity.type
_entity.pdbx_description
1 polymer ?
#
loop_
_entity_poly.entity_id
_entity_poly.type
_entity_poly.pdbx_seq_one_letter_code
_entity_poly.pdbx_strand_id
1 'polypeptide(L)'
;MYDTIEDFLQSDNNIMPIRYPYREIRKMTKGFKIKLGKGGFGSVFKGQLRSGCYVAVKMLDKATGKGQDFINEVNTLGRIYHANVVQLIGYCVDGPKHVLVYEFMQNGSLDKYIFSKPNDNEQCLNLHQLYDISLGIARGIDYLHKGCNMRILHFDIKPHNILLDDNFIPKISDFGLAKLYPRGESIVSLTVARGTTGYIAPELFYRNVGGISYKADVYSFGMLIMEIAGRRKNLNALAEHYSSQFYFPFWVYDQLNEGNEISITDASEEEMKVARKMMIVGLWCIQTRPNDRPSMNKVVEMLEGDEQDLEFPYLKPSFYLQDLPKEVDGNNHSSSMMTSSELEDSSIDEIVEIPKEKDEDSSLPQTSQLYALNLPSKAFTFNE
;
A
#
# COMPACT_ATOMS: atom_id res chain seq x y z
N MET A 1 35.23 11.52 -14.14
CA MET A 1 34.22 12.50 -14.64
C MET A 1 32.78 11.98 -14.43
N TYR A 2 32.47 10.72 -14.75
CA TYR A 2 31.11 10.14 -14.41
C TYR A 2 30.88 10.00 -12.91
N ASP A 3 31.90 9.61 -12.15
CA ASP A 3 31.81 9.40 -10.70
C ASP A 3 31.53 10.74 -9.96
N THR A 4 32.11 11.83 -10.41
CA THR A 4 31.92 13.18 -9.83
C THR A 4 30.51 13.73 -10.14
N ILE A 5 29.95 13.39 -11.31
CA ILE A 5 28.57 13.78 -11.67
C ILE A 5 27.57 12.95 -10.89
N GLU A 6 27.82 11.65 -10.70
CA GLU A 6 26.97 10.76 -9.91
C GLU A 6 26.95 11.20 -8.44
N ASP A 7 28.12 11.56 -7.86
CA ASP A 7 28.22 12.11 -6.51
C ASP A 7 27.58 13.51 -6.40
N PHE A 8 27.71 14.37 -7.40
CA PHE A 8 27.02 15.66 -7.47
C PHE A 8 25.52 15.48 -7.58
N LEU A 9 25.06 14.58 -8.44
CA LEU A 9 23.65 14.27 -8.61
C LEU A 9 23.02 13.63 -7.36
N GLN A 10 23.77 12.98 -6.50
CA GLN A 10 23.30 12.44 -5.22
C GLN A 10 23.32 13.48 -4.09
N SER A 11 24.06 14.58 -4.22
CA SER A 11 24.16 15.63 -3.19
C SER A 11 23.05 16.68 -3.27
N ASP A 12 22.44 16.87 -4.43
CA ASP A 12 21.36 17.85 -4.64
C ASP A 12 19.97 17.17 -4.51
N ASN A 13 19.23 17.54 -3.48
CA ASN A 13 17.93 16.97 -3.08
C ASN A 13 16.78 17.09 -4.11
N ASN A 14 17.06 17.32 -5.37
CA ASN A 14 16.07 17.57 -6.41
C ASN A 14 16.34 16.77 -7.70
N ILE A 15 16.70 15.49 -7.57
CA ILE A 15 17.32 14.74 -8.66
C ILE A 15 16.33 13.81 -9.33
N MET A 16 16.16 14.01 -10.64
CA MET A 16 15.51 13.05 -11.54
C MET A 16 16.25 11.69 -11.49
N PRO A 17 15.54 10.56 -11.45
CA PRO A 17 16.16 9.24 -11.42
C PRO A 17 17.14 9.04 -12.58
N ILE A 18 18.29 8.46 -12.29
CA ILE A 18 19.37 8.24 -13.27
C ILE A 18 18.98 7.08 -14.20
N ARG A 19 19.11 7.28 -15.52
CA ARG A 19 18.95 6.18 -16.47
C ARG A 19 20.27 5.40 -16.60
N TYR A 20 20.27 4.16 -16.12
CA TYR A 20 21.42 3.25 -16.20
C TYR A 20 21.37 2.35 -17.45
N PRO A 21 22.48 2.12 -18.17
CA PRO A 21 22.60 1.04 -19.15
C PRO A 21 22.51 -0.33 -18.44
N TYR A 22 21.95 -1.34 -19.08
CA TYR A 22 21.79 -2.68 -18.47
C TYR A 22 23.13 -3.32 -18.04
N ARG A 23 24.22 -3.01 -18.75
CA ARG A 23 25.55 -3.50 -18.36
C ARG A 23 25.99 -2.97 -16.99
N GLU A 24 25.62 -1.72 -16.64
CA GLU A 24 25.92 -1.13 -15.33
C GLU A 24 25.06 -1.80 -14.25
N ILE A 25 23.79 -2.09 -14.53
CA ILE A 25 22.93 -2.89 -13.64
C ILE A 25 23.57 -4.25 -13.33
N ARG A 26 24.04 -4.97 -14.36
CA ARG A 26 24.75 -6.24 -14.16
C ARG A 26 26.04 -6.08 -13.34
N LYS A 27 26.77 -4.98 -13.53
CA LYS A 27 28.02 -4.70 -12.81
C LYS A 27 27.73 -4.40 -11.33
N MET A 28 26.78 -3.49 -11.02
CA MET A 28 26.42 -3.16 -9.64
C MET A 28 25.85 -4.34 -8.85
N THR A 29 25.14 -5.25 -9.51
CA THR A 29 24.59 -6.48 -8.88
C THR A 29 25.56 -7.66 -8.91
N LYS A 30 26.78 -7.50 -9.43
CA LYS A 30 27.75 -8.59 -9.66
C LYS A 30 27.13 -9.76 -10.41
N GLY A 31 26.33 -9.46 -11.46
CA GLY A 31 25.60 -10.46 -12.25
C GLY A 31 24.38 -11.05 -11.54
N PHE A 32 23.69 -10.25 -10.70
CA PHE A 32 22.51 -10.64 -9.90
C PHE A 32 22.82 -11.74 -8.87
N LYS A 33 24.00 -11.64 -8.22
CA LYS A 33 24.53 -12.68 -7.34
C LYS A 33 23.70 -12.84 -6.04
N ILE A 34 23.29 -11.72 -5.41
CA ILE A 34 22.60 -11.74 -4.13
C ILE A 34 21.14 -11.36 -4.36
N LYS A 35 20.25 -12.35 -4.29
CA LYS A 35 18.80 -12.13 -4.35
C LYS A 35 18.30 -11.78 -2.97
N LEU A 36 17.53 -10.69 -2.85
CA LEU A 36 16.90 -10.21 -1.62
C LEU A 36 15.49 -10.76 -1.45
N GLY A 37 14.76 -10.91 -2.58
CA GLY A 37 13.40 -11.41 -2.56
C GLY A 37 12.84 -11.61 -3.98
N LYS A 38 11.65 -12.22 -4.05
CA LYS A 38 10.82 -12.33 -5.25
C LYS A 38 9.39 -12.02 -4.83
N GLY A 39 8.74 -11.11 -5.54
CA GLY A 39 7.33 -10.77 -5.38
C GLY A 39 6.57 -10.89 -6.70
N GLY A 40 5.27 -10.60 -6.72
CA GLY A 40 4.43 -10.64 -7.90
C GLY A 40 4.92 -9.76 -9.06
N PHE A 41 5.61 -8.67 -8.73
CA PHE A 41 6.15 -7.71 -9.72
C PHE A 41 7.60 -7.98 -10.15
N GLY A 42 8.24 -9.08 -9.69
CA GLY A 42 9.60 -9.40 -10.11
C GLY A 42 10.55 -9.79 -8.99
N SER A 43 11.84 -9.83 -9.32
CA SER A 43 12.91 -10.24 -8.40
C SER A 43 13.77 -9.05 -7.98
N VAL A 44 14.11 -8.96 -6.69
CA VAL A 44 14.94 -7.90 -6.10
C VAL A 44 16.32 -8.45 -5.76
N PHE A 45 17.38 -7.70 -6.12
CA PHE A 45 18.76 -8.06 -5.91
C PHE A 45 19.53 -6.96 -5.16
N LYS A 46 20.48 -7.36 -4.32
CA LYS A 46 21.41 -6.41 -3.71
C LYS A 46 22.43 -5.95 -4.75
N GLY A 47 22.62 -4.63 -4.85
CA GLY A 47 23.63 -4.00 -5.68
C GLY A 47 24.50 -3.05 -4.87
N GLN A 48 25.53 -2.52 -5.53
CA GLN A 48 26.40 -1.49 -4.98
C GLN A 48 26.79 -0.50 -6.09
N LEU A 49 26.57 0.78 -5.82
CA LEU A 49 27.01 1.86 -6.70
C LEU A 49 28.54 2.02 -6.68
N ARG A 50 29.09 2.77 -7.61
CA ARG A 50 30.54 3.08 -7.63
C ARG A 50 30.98 3.88 -6.41
N SER A 51 30.11 4.72 -5.87
CA SER A 51 30.31 5.44 -4.60
C SER A 51 30.48 4.53 -3.38
N GLY A 52 30.20 3.23 -3.51
CA GLY A 52 30.18 2.27 -2.40
C GLY A 52 28.82 2.09 -1.73
N CYS A 53 27.83 2.96 -2.01
CA CYS A 53 26.49 2.86 -1.43
C CYS A 53 25.77 1.58 -1.92
N TYR A 54 25.10 0.89 -1.01
CA TYR A 54 24.25 -0.25 -1.34
C TYR A 54 22.91 0.21 -1.94
N VAL A 55 22.40 -0.58 -2.87
CA VAL A 55 21.11 -0.35 -3.55
C VAL A 55 20.32 -1.65 -3.65
N ALA A 56 18.99 -1.51 -3.73
CA ALA A 56 18.08 -2.59 -4.09
C ALA A 56 17.72 -2.47 -5.58
N VAL A 57 17.91 -3.53 -6.33
CA VAL A 57 17.68 -3.56 -7.79
C VAL A 57 16.52 -4.50 -8.09
N LYS A 58 15.34 -3.93 -8.41
CA LYS A 58 14.11 -4.66 -8.76
C LYS A 58 14.07 -4.89 -10.26
N MET A 59 14.12 -6.15 -10.68
CA MET A 59 13.89 -6.56 -12.07
C MET A 59 12.43 -6.93 -12.23
N LEU A 60 11.71 -6.23 -13.10
CA LEU A 60 10.31 -6.51 -13.37
C LEU A 60 10.19 -7.70 -14.34
N ASP A 61 9.25 -8.61 -14.04
CA ASP A 61 8.98 -9.76 -14.88
C ASP A 61 8.17 -9.35 -16.13
N LYS A 62 8.43 -10.02 -17.26
CA LYS A 62 7.79 -9.71 -18.55
C LYS A 62 6.29 -10.01 -18.59
N ALA A 63 5.79 -10.81 -17.67
CA ALA A 63 4.43 -11.35 -17.69
C ALA A 63 3.38 -10.40 -17.09
N THR A 64 3.78 -9.48 -16.22
CA THR A 64 2.88 -8.55 -15.52
C THR A 64 2.76 -7.23 -16.29
N GLY A 65 1.59 -6.99 -16.86
CA GLY A 65 1.07 -5.68 -17.24
C GLY A 65 1.94 -4.77 -18.10
N LYS A 66 2.14 -5.05 -19.40
CA LYS A 66 2.58 -4.10 -20.47
C LYS A 66 3.53 -2.94 -20.05
N GLY A 67 4.34 -3.09 -19.00
CA GLY A 67 5.25 -2.04 -18.51
C GLY A 67 4.56 -0.90 -17.72
N GLN A 68 3.26 -1.00 -17.44
CA GLN A 68 2.51 0.06 -16.75
C GLN A 68 3.00 0.26 -15.31
N ASP A 69 3.31 -0.82 -14.60
CA ASP A 69 3.82 -0.76 -13.23
C ASP A 69 5.17 -0.04 -13.16
N PHE A 70 6.06 -0.32 -14.13
CA PHE A 70 7.31 0.41 -14.28
C PHE A 70 7.08 1.90 -14.51
N ILE A 71 6.16 2.26 -15.43
CA ILE A 71 5.83 3.65 -15.73
C ILE A 71 5.23 4.33 -14.49
N ASN A 72 4.34 3.65 -13.77
CA ASN A 72 3.74 4.17 -12.54
C ASN A 72 4.82 4.48 -11.49
N GLU A 73 5.74 3.54 -11.22
CA GLU A 73 6.81 3.73 -10.24
C GLU A 73 7.76 4.87 -10.63
N VAL A 74 8.23 4.93 -11.88
CA VAL A 74 9.14 6.00 -12.34
C VAL A 74 8.45 7.37 -12.30
N ASN A 75 7.20 7.46 -12.78
CA ASN A 75 6.48 8.74 -12.78
C ASN A 75 6.11 9.23 -11.39
N THR A 76 5.87 8.31 -10.46
CA THR A 76 5.51 8.64 -9.08
C THR A 76 6.75 8.97 -8.27
N LEU A 77 7.67 8.02 -8.12
CA LEU A 77 8.84 8.15 -7.26
C LEU A 77 9.92 9.09 -7.81
N GLY A 78 9.99 9.26 -9.14
CA GLY A 78 10.96 10.16 -9.76
C GLY A 78 10.77 11.64 -9.45
N ARG A 79 9.69 12.02 -8.75
CA ARG A 79 9.33 13.42 -8.47
C ARG A 79 9.08 13.71 -7.00
N ILE A 80 9.29 12.72 -6.12
CA ILE A 80 8.99 12.85 -4.71
C ILE A 80 10.21 12.50 -3.87
N TYR A 81 10.37 13.23 -2.78
CA TYR A 81 11.37 12.98 -1.76
C TYR A 81 10.76 13.20 -0.38
N HIS A 82 10.78 12.18 0.46
CA HIS A 82 10.27 12.25 1.82
C HIS A 82 10.94 11.20 2.70
N ALA A 83 11.16 11.53 3.97
CA ALA A 83 11.83 10.64 4.94
C ALA A 83 11.18 9.26 5.05
N ASN A 84 9.86 9.18 4.87
CA ASN A 84 9.08 7.95 5.00
C ASN A 84 8.59 7.38 3.65
N VAL A 85 9.25 7.71 2.53
CA VAL A 85 9.02 7.15 1.20
C VAL A 85 10.34 6.67 0.63
N VAL A 86 10.36 5.48 0.03
CA VAL A 86 11.57 4.93 -0.59
C VAL A 86 12.03 5.81 -1.75
N GLN A 87 13.33 6.06 -1.84
CA GLN A 87 13.92 6.85 -2.91
C GLN A 87 14.23 5.99 -4.13
N LEU A 88 13.74 6.40 -5.30
CA LEU A 88 14.15 5.85 -6.59
C LEU A 88 15.43 6.57 -7.06
N ILE A 89 16.55 5.85 -7.02
CA ILE A 89 17.87 6.38 -7.44
C ILE A 89 17.98 6.39 -8.96
N GLY A 90 17.45 5.35 -9.62
CA GLY A 90 17.52 5.26 -11.05
C GLY A 90 16.73 4.11 -11.65
N TYR A 91 16.80 4.00 -12.97
CA TYR A 91 16.10 2.97 -13.71
C TYR A 91 16.88 2.52 -14.96
N CYS A 92 16.51 1.37 -15.51
CA CYS A 92 17.02 0.89 -16.79
C CYS A 92 15.85 0.44 -17.67
N VAL A 93 15.89 0.88 -18.94
CA VAL A 93 15.04 0.38 -20.01
C VAL A 93 15.97 -0.04 -21.16
N ASP A 94 16.09 -1.36 -21.37
CA ASP A 94 16.91 -1.96 -22.41
C ASP A 94 16.10 -3.09 -23.07
N GLY A 95 15.41 -2.75 -24.15
CA GLY A 95 14.45 -3.63 -24.81
C GLY A 95 13.35 -4.12 -23.82
N PRO A 96 13.20 -5.44 -23.66
CA PRO A 96 12.18 -6.00 -22.77
C PRO A 96 12.56 -5.96 -21.28
N LYS A 97 13.73 -5.41 -20.93
CA LYS A 97 14.22 -5.38 -19.56
C LYS A 97 13.88 -4.05 -18.92
N HIS A 98 13.06 -4.11 -17.89
CA HIS A 98 12.72 -2.96 -17.04
C HIS A 98 13.29 -3.20 -15.65
N VAL A 99 14.11 -2.28 -15.18
CA VAL A 99 14.78 -2.40 -13.88
C VAL A 99 14.66 -1.07 -13.13
N LEU A 100 14.39 -1.15 -11.83
CA LEU A 100 14.33 -0.02 -10.92
C LEU A 100 15.44 -0.15 -9.87
N VAL A 101 16.09 0.95 -9.53
CA VAL A 101 17.19 1.00 -8.57
C VAL A 101 16.78 1.91 -7.43
N TYR A 102 16.67 1.35 -6.23
CA TYR A 102 16.26 2.04 -5.00
C TYR A 102 17.38 2.13 -3.98
N GLU A 103 17.24 3.03 -3.03
CA GLU A 103 18.01 2.97 -1.79
C GLU A 103 17.85 1.60 -1.10
N PHE A 104 18.88 1.15 -0.42
CA PHE A 104 18.88 -0.18 0.20
C PHE A 104 18.39 -0.09 1.65
N MET A 105 17.39 -0.90 1.99
CA MET A 105 16.82 -0.99 3.32
C MET A 105 17.42 -2.18 4.07
N GLN A 106 18.29 -1.90 5.06
CA GLN A 106 19.05 -2.92 5.77
C GLN A 106 18.16 -3.85 6.58
N ASN A 107 17.13 -3.32 7.21
CA ASN A 107 16.26 -4.06 8.11
C ASN A 107 15.08 -4.74 7.38
N GLY A 108 15.00 -4.59 6.03
CA GLY A 108 13.98 -5.26 5.22
C GLY A 108 12.58 -4.77 5.51
N SER A 109 11.58 -5.65 5.42
CA SER A 109 10.16 -5.30 5.52
C SER A 109 9.59 -5.49 6.94
N LEU A 110 8.61 -4.66 7.29
CA LEU A 110 8.00 -4.55 8.62
C LEU A 110 7.27 -5.84 9.07
N ASP A 111 6.74 -6.65 8.14
CA ASP A 111 6.05 -7.90 8.45
C ASP A 111 6.89 -8.85 9.31
N LYS A 112 8.21 -8.86 9.15
CA LYS A 112 9.14 -9.67 9.94
C LYS A 112 9.14 -9.32 11.42
N TYR A 113 8.83 -8.08 11.76
CA TYR A 113 8.88 -7.56 13.13
C TYR A 113 7.52 -7.57 13.84
N ILE A 114 6.42 -7.55 13.08
CA ILE A 114 5.07 -7.56 13.66
C ILE A 114 4.74 -8.95 14.22
N PHE A 115 5.07 -10.00 13.45
CA PHE A 115 4.61 -11.37 13.72
C PHE A 115 5.65 -12.28 14.33
N SER A 116 6.88 -11.80 14.57
CA SER A 116 7.96 -12.57 15.22
C SER A 116 7.62 -12.88 16.67
N LYS A 117 7.86 -14.12 17.07
CA LYS A 117 7.72 -14.53 18.48
C LYS A 117 8.97 -14.12 19.27
N PRO A 118 8.86 -13.79 20.58
CA PRO A 118 10.00 -13.39 21.42
C PRO A 118 11.15 -14.40 21.50
N ASN A 119 10.92 -15.65 21.10
CA ASN A 119 11.91 -16.73 21.13
C ASN A 119 12.69 -16.91 19.81
N ASP A 120 12.32 -16.23 18.76
CA ASP A 120 13.12 -16.22 17.54
C ASP A 120 14.30 -15.28 17.78
N ASN A 121 15.54 -15.73 17.47
CA ASN A 121 16.79 -14.95 17.65
C ASN A 121 16.82 -13.65 16.81
N GLU A 122 15.69 -13.15 16.39
CA GLU A 122 15.52 -11.92 15.63
C GLU A 122 15.25 -10.75 16.59
N GLN A 123 15.72 -9.58 16.20
CA GLN A 123 15.56 -8.35 16.97
C GLN A 123 14.07 -7.99 17.06
N CYS A 124 13.48 -8.18 18.25
CA CYS A 124 12.08 -7.83 18.49
C CYS A 124 11.96 -6.33 18.77
N LEU A 125 11.08 -5.64 18.04
CA LEU A 125 10.75 -4.24 18.30
C LEU A 125 9.73 -4.15 19.43
N ASN A 126 9.90 -3.22 20.37
CA ASN A 126 8.90 -2.94 21.41
C ASN A 126 7.73 -2.11 20.85
N LEU A 127 6.64 -1.95 21.63
CA LEU A 127 5.44 -1.24 21.16
C LEU A 127 5.68 0.26 20.93
N HIS A 128 6.61 0.89 21.65
CA HIS A 128 6.97 2.29 21.39
C HIS A 128 7.67 2.45 20.04
N GLN A 129 8.61 1.55 19.69
CA GLN A 129 9.26 1.55 18.38
C GLN A 129 8.24 1.29 17.24
N LEU A 130 7.30 0.36 17.46
CA LEU A 130 6.23 0.09 16.50
C LEU A 130 5.26 1.27 16.36
N TYR A 131 5.03 2.02 17.44
CA TYR A 131 4.27 3.27 17.39
C TYR A 131 5.00 4.34 16.56
N ASP A 132 6.30 4.56 16.78
CA ASP A 132 7.10 5.50 16.02
C ASP A 132 7.12 5.15 14.52
N ILE A 133 7.21 3.85 14.22
CA ILE A 133 7.07 3.33 12.86
C ILE A 133 5.69 3.67 12.29
N SER A 134 4.62 3.42 13.04
CA SER A 134 3.25 3.71 12.58
C SER A 134 3.03 5.19 12.30
N LEU A 135 3.59 6.07 13.16
CA LEU A 135 3.55 7.52 12.97
C LEU A 135 4.34 7.95 11.72
N GLY A 136 5.52 7.36 11.49
CA GLY A 136 6.29 7.59 10.27
C GLY A 136 5.54 7.18 9.01
N ILE A 137 4.87 6.03 9.01
CA ILE A 137 4.02 5.57 7.89
C ILE A 137 2.88 6.58 7.65
N ALA A 138 2.18 7.00 8.72
CA ALA A 138 1.09 7.97 8.60
C ALA A 138 1.54 9.30 7.99
N ARG A 139 2.70 9.83 8.40
CA ARG A 139 3.32 11.03 7.82
C ARG A 139 3.70 10.83 6.35
N GLY A 140 4.23 9.65 5.99
CA GLY A 140 4.52 9.29 4.60
C GLY A 140 3.28 9.30 3.72
N ILE A 141 2.17 8.69 4.17
CA ILE A 141 0.90 8.68 3.43
C ILE A 141 0.29 10.09 3.35
N ASP A 142 0.34 10.89 4.42
CA ASP A 142 -0.15 12.28 4.37
C ASP A 142 0.63 13.12 3.34
N TYR A 143 1.95 12.93 3.26
CA TYR A 143 2.77 13.55 2.23
C TYR A 143 2.35 13.12 0.81
N LEU A 144 2.09 11.84 0.57
CA LEU A 144 1.59 11.36 -0.73
C LEU A 144 0.23 11.99 -1.09
N HIS A 145 -0.62 12.19 -0.09
CA HIS A 145 -1.96 12.75 -0.30
C HIS A 145 -1.97 14.28 -0.45
N LYS A 146 -1.05 15.00 0.22
CA LYS A 146 -1.06 16.48 0.30
C LYS A 146 0.27 17.16 -0.05
N GLY A 147 1.40 16.50 0.16
CA GLY A 147 2.73 17.09 0.00
C GLY A 147 3.16 17.28 -1.46
N CYS A 148 2.56 16.52 -2.40
CA CYS A 148 2.92 16.51 -3.80
C CYS A 148 2.04 17.44 -4.65
N ASN A 149 2.51 17.87 -5.84
CA ASN A 149 1.72 18.69 -6.78
C ASN A 149 0.44 17.97 -7.25
N MET A 150 0.52 16.66 -7.44
CA MET A 150 -0.61 15.78 -7.67
C MET A 150 -0.79 14.87 -6.44
N ARG A 151 -2.02 14.50 -6.14
CA ARG A 151 -2.31 13.51 -5.11
C ARG A 151 -1.88 12.14 -5.59
N ILE A 152 -1.13 11.42 -4.76
CA ILE A 152 -0.69 10.06 -5.03
C ILE A 152 -1.49 9.11 -4.16
N LEU A 153 -2.22 8.19 -4.79
CA LEU A 153 -2.91 7.09 -4.12
C LEU A 153 -2.08 5.83 -4.33
N HIS A 154 -1.70 5.20 -3.22
CA HIS A 154 -0.78 4.06 -3.24
C HIS A 154 -1.49 2.75 -3.60
N PHE A 155 -2.67 2.52 -3.04
CA PHE A 155 -3.53 1.33 -3.21
C PHE A 155 -2.98 -0.01 -2.72
N ASP A 156 -1.75 -0.06 -2.18
CA ASP A 156 -1.16 -1.30 -1.69
C ASP A 156 -0.37 -1.10 -0.38
N ILE A 157 -0.95 -0.36 0.57
CA ILE A 157 -0.37 -0.19 1.92
C ILE A 157 -0.57 -1.48 2.70
N LYS A 158 0.55 -2.15 3.05
CA LYS A 158 0.60 -3.41 3.80
C LYS A 158 1.97 -3.60 4.46
N PRO A 159 2.15 -4.50 5.45
CA PRO A 159 3.43 -4.69 6.14
C PRO A 159 4.62 -4.98 5.23
N HIS A 160 4.43 -5.77 4.17
CA HIS A 160 5.47 -6.14 3.21
C HIS A 160 6.00 -4.95 2.39
N ASN A 161 5.17 -3.92 2.18
CA ASN A 161 5.51 -2.72 1.41
C ASN A 161 6.03 -1.57 2.30
N ILE A 162 6.17 -1.80 3.61
CA ILE A 162 6.85 -0.90 4.53
C ILE A 162 8.23 -1.45 4.79
N LEU A 163 9.26 -0.77 4.30
CA LEU A 163 10.65 -1.14 4.49
C LEU A 163 11.25 -0.32 5.62
N LEU A 164 12.26 -0.87 6.28
CA LEU A 164 12.95 -0.25 7.41
C LEU A 164 14.42 -0.01 7.04
N ASP A 165 14.88 1.22 7.21
CA ASP A 165 16.29 1.56 7.04
C ASP A 165 17.15 1.06 8.22
N ASP A 166 18.44 1.42 8.27
CA ASP A 166 19.38 1.01 9.32
C ASP A 166 19.01 1.55 10.71
N ASN A 167 18.23 2.64 10.78
CA ASN A 167 17.71 3.24 12.01
C ASN A 167 16.26 2.85 12.33
N PHE A 168 15.69 1.86 11.63
CA PHE A 168 14.29 1.45 11.73
C PHE A 168 13.29 2.54 11.33
N ILE A 169 13.71 3.55 10.56
CA ILE A 169 12.80 4.54 9.99
C ILE A 169 11.99 3.87 8.88
N PRO A 170 10.63 3.92 8.93
CA PRO A 170 9.80 3.28 7.93
C PRO A 170 9.79 4.05 6.62
N LYS A 171 9.84 3.31 5.51
CA LYS A 171 9.75 3.84 4.15
C LYS A 171 8.72 3.07 3.35
N ILE A 172 7.71 3.79 2.85
CA ILE A 172 6.67 3.25 1.97
C ILE A 172 7.31 2.90 0.63
N SER A 173 7.06 1.69 0.13
CA SER A 173 7.66 1.14 -1.09
C SER A 173 6.62 0.46 -1.98
N ASP A 174 7.03 0.07 -3.19
CA ASP A 174 6.21 -0.64 -4.19
C ASP A 174 5.02 0.16 -4.73
N PHE A 175 5.32 1.14 -5.56
CA PHE A 175 4.35 2.05 -6.19
C PHE A 175 3.77 1.53 -7.51
N GLY A 176 3.89 0.23 -7.79
CA GLY A 176 3.39 -0.39 -9.04
C GLY A 176 1.90 -0.18 -9.25
N LEU A 177 1.10 -0.20 -8.18
CA LEU A 177 -0.35 0.06 -8.23
C LEU A 177 -0.73 1.53 -8.06
N ALA A 178 0.23 2.41 -7.75
CA ALA A 178 -0.04 3.81 -7.44
C ALA A 178 -0.63 4.59 -8.62
N LYS A 179 -1.43 5.60 -8.29
CA LYS A 179 -2.02 6.51 -9.28
C LYS A 179 -1.89 7.96 -8.85
N LEU A 180 -1.62 8.80 -9.86
CA LEU A 180 -1.53 10.26 -9.74
C LEU A 180 -2.88 10.88 -10.09
N TYR A 181 -3.38 11.76 -9.23
CA TYR A 181 -4.64 12.48 -9.42
C TYR A 181 -4.49 13.98 -9.19
N PRO A 182 -5.22 14.82 -9.94
CA PRO A 182 -5.32 16.23 -9.65
C PRO A 182 -5.90 16.46 -8.25
N ARG A 183 -5.39 17.46 -7.53
CA ARG A 183 -5.84 17.74 -6.14
C ARG A 183 -7.31 18.14 -6.01
N GLY A 184 -7.92 18.68 -7.07
CA GLY A 184 -9.33 19.06 -7.11
C GLY A 184 -10.31 17.91 -7.28
N GLU A 185 -9.85 16.74 -7.69
CA GLU A 185 -10.70 15.58 -7.90
C GLU A 185 -10.82 14.76 -6.63
N SER A 186 -12.06 14.48 -6.21
CA SER A 186 -12.37 13.73 -4.99
C SER A 186 -12.56 12.24 -5.25
N ILE A 187 -13.03 11.88 -6.44
CA ILE A 187 -13.41 10.51 -6.81
C ILE A 187 -12.56 10.03 -7.98
N VAL A 188 -12.08 8.81 -7.83
CA VAL A 188 -11.19 8.14 -8.77
C VAL A 188 -11.95 7.08 -9.54
N SER A 189 -11.85 7.10 -10.87
CA SER A 189 -12.37 6.02 -11.69
C SER A 189 -11.32 4.92 -11.81
N LEU A 190 -11.64 3.71 -11.31
CA LEU A 190 -10.85 2.51 -11.50
C LEU A 190 -11.62 1.51 -12.35
N THR A 191 -10.95 0.93 -13.34
CA THR A 191 -11.52 -0.11 -14.20
C THR A 191 -11.47 -1.50 -13.55
N VAL A 192 -10.57 -1.69 -12.58
CA VAL A 192 -10.34 -2.97 -11.89
C VAL A 192 -10.04 -2.69 -10.42
N ALA A 193 -10.55 -3.52 -9.52
CA ALA A 193 -10.16 -3.50 -8.10
C ALA A 193 -8.65 -3.79 -7.97
N ARG A 194 -7.98 -3.08 -7.05
CA ARG A 194 -6.52 -3.17 -6.86
C ARG A 194 -6.19 -3.24 -5.37
N GLY A 195 -5.11 -3.94 -5.04
CA GLY A 195 -4.59 -4.02 -3.69
C GLY A 195 -4.48 -5.45 -3.19
N THR A 196 -4.09 -5.62 -1.94
CA THR A 196 -3.87 -6.92 -1.29
C THR A 196 -5.05 -7.29 -0.39
N THR A 197 -5.56 -8.52 -0.52
CA THR A 197 -6.62 -9.07 0.35
C THR A 197 -6.29 -8.85 1.83
N GLY A 198 -7.27 -8.42 2.60
CA GLY A 198 -7.10 -8.04 4.01
C GLY A 198 -6.79 -6.57 4.26
N TYR A 199 -6.33 -5.82 3.23
CA TYR A 199 -6.03 -4.39 3.34
C TYR A 199 -6.85 -3.52 2.38
N ILE A 200 -7.53 -4.13 1.42
CA ILE A 200 -8.31 -3.43 0.40
C ILE A 200 -9.57 -2.81 1.02
N ALA A 201 -9.80 -1.54 0.71
CA ALA A 201 -10.97 -0.80 1.16
C ALA A 201 -12.27 -1.30 0.49
N PRO A 202 -13.40 -1.33 1.23
CA PRO A 202 -14.69 -1.88 0.73
C PRO A 202 -15.16 -1.24 -0.57
N GLU A 203 -15.00 0.07 -0.74
CA GLU A 203 -15.43 0.81 -1.94
C GLU A 203 -14.69 0.40 -3.22
N LEU A 204 -13.59 -0.34 -3.11
CA LEU A 204 -12.87 -0.88 -4.27
C LEU A 204 -13.59 -2.10 -4.88
N PHE A 205 -14.43 -2.77 -4.09
CA PHE A 205 -15.23 -3.92 -4.54
C PHE A 205 -16.72 -3.57 -4.66
N TYR A 206 -17.25 -2.77 -3.73
CA TYR A 206 -18.68 -2.51 -3.60
C TYR A 206 -19.00 -1.05 -3.96
N ARG A 207 -19.56 -0.82 -5.14
CA ARG A 207 -19.90 0.51 -5.65
C ARG A 207 -20.91 1.29 -4.80
N ASN A 208 -21.73 0.58 -4.04
CA ASN A 208 -22.77 1.17 -3.17
C ASN A 208 -22.23 1.72 -1.84
N VAL A 209 -20.96 1.47 -1.51
CA VAL A 209 -20.34 1.93 -0.25
C VAL A 209 -19.86 3.38 -0.35
N GLY A 210 -19.41 3.80 -1.53
CA GLY A 210 -18.92 5.16 -1.78
C GLY A 210 -17.99 5.26 -2.97
N GLY A 211 -17.57 6.49 -3.29
CA GLY A 211 -16.59 6.73 -4.35
C GLY A 211 -15.17 6.39 -3.90
N ILE A 212 -14.39 5.83 -4.82
CA ILE A 212 -12.98 5.53 -4.60
C ILE A 212 -12.20 6.83 -4.47
N SER A 213 -11.40 6.97 -3.43
CA SER A 213 -10.62 8.17 -3.14
C SER A 213 -9.34 7.84 -2.35
N TYR A 214 -8.58 8.86 -1.96
CA TYR A 214 -7.44 8.72 -1.07
C TYR A 214 -7.78 8.07 0.29
N LYS A 215 -9.06 7.99 0.63
CA LYS A 215 -9.56 7.30 1.83
C LYS A 215 -9.40 5.77 1.76
N ALA A 216 -9.10 5.22 0.57
CA ALA A 216 -8.74 3.81 0.43
C ALA A 216 -7.39 3.51 1.09
N ASP A 217 -6.39 4.38 0.92
CA ASP A 217 -5.10 4.24 1.62
C ASP A 217 -5.25 4.42 3.15
N VAL A 218 -6.20 5.27 3.59
CA VAL A 218 -6.52 5.42 5.03
C VAL A 218 -7.05 4.10 5.60
N TYR A 219 -7.93 3.42 4.87
CA TYR A 219 -8.44 2.11 5.27
C TYR A 219 -7.30 1.07 5.37
N SER A 220 -6.45 1.00 4.33
CA SER A 220 -5.31 0.08 4.32
C SER A 220 -4.34 0.37 5.48
N PHE A 221 -4.09 1.64 5.79
CA PHE A 221 -3.33 2.05 6.97
C PHE A 221 -4.01 1.62 8.28
N GLY A 222 -5.33 1.75 8.36
CA GLY A 222 -6.10 1.30 9.52
C GLY A 222 -5.94 -0.20 9.77
N MET A 223 -6.02 -1.02 8.71
CA MET A 223 -5.78 -2.46 8.80
C MET A 223 -4.34 -2.78 9.23
N LEU A 224 -3.36 -2.04 8.71
CA LEU A 224 -1.96 -2.19 9.06
C LEU A 224 -1.69 -1.85 10.53
N ILE A 225 -2.17 -0.70 11.03
CA ILE A 225 -1.92 -0.27 12.41
C ILE A 225 -2.60 -1.19 13.43
N MET A 226 -3.75 -1.79 13.10
CA MET A 226 -4.40 -2.81 13.91
C MET A 226 -3.51 -4.06 14.08
N GLU A 227 -2.89 -4.55 12.99
CA GLU A 227 -1.94 -5.68 13.06
C GLU A 227 -0.70 -5.34 13.88
N ILE A 228 -0.16 -4.13 13.70
CA ILE A 228 0.99 -3.65 14.46
C ILE A 228 0.67 -3.60 15.96
N ALA A 229 -0.45 -2.97 16.33
CA ALA A 229 -0.86 -2.82 17.72
C ALA A 229 -1.16 -4.16 18.40
N GLY A 230 -1.80 -5.07 17.68
CA GLY A 230 -2.16 -6.40 18.19
C GLY A 230 -1.07 -7.46 18.06
N ARG A 231 0.03 -7.17 17.37
CA ARG A 231 1.10 -8.14 17.01
C ARG A 231 0.55 -9.42 16.39
N ARG A 232 -0.53 -9.33 15.63
CA ARG A 232 -1.23 -10.47 15.03
C ARG A 232 -1.92 -10.08 13.73
N LYS A 233 -2.20 -11.08 12.89
CA LYS A 233 -3.03 -10.88 11.70
C LYS A 233 -4.46 -10.47 12.09
N ASN A 234 -5.04 -9.56 11.31
CA ASN A 234 -6.44 -9.15 11.48
C ASN A 234 -7.41 -10.30 11.20
N LEU A 235 -7.05 -11.21 10.29
CA LEU A 235 -7.82 -12.40 9.97
C LEU A 235 -7.13 -13.64 10.57
N ASN A 236 -7.87 -14.43 11.33
CA ASN A 236 -7.44 -15.73 11.83
C ASN A 236 -8.18 -16.84 11.09
N ALA A 237 -7.58 -17.37 10.03
CA ALA A 237 -8.18 -18.42 9.21
C ALA A 237 -8.45 -19.75 9.96
N LEU A 238 -7.84 -19.94 11.14
CA LEU A 238 -8.02 -21.13 11.99
C LEU A 238 -9.18 -20.98 12.99
N ALA A 239 -9.71 -19.75 13.18
CA ALA A 239 -10.84 -19.53 14.06
C ALA A 239 -12.17 -19.85 13.35
N GLU A 240 -13.18 -20.31 14.10
CA GLU A 240 -14.51 -20.49 13.56
C GLU A 240 -15.04 -19.16 13.00
N HIS A 241 -15.66 -19.18 11.80
CA HIS A 241 -16.11 -17.99 11.06
C HIS A 241 -17.04 -17.04 11.84
N TYR A 242 -17.69 -17.52 12.90
CA TYR A 242 -18.61 -16.75 13.75
C TYR A 242 -17.99 -16.33 15.08
N SER A 243 -16.72 -16.67 15.34
CA SER A 243 -16.06 -16.26 16.58
C SER A 243 -15.53 -14.82 16.46
N SER A 244 -15.63 -14.04 17.55
CA SER A 244 -15.01 -12.72 17.66
C SER A 244 -13.48 -12.76 17.43
N GLN A 245 -12.88 -13.95 17.51
CA GLN A 245 -11.46 -14.17 17.25
C GLN A 245 -11.13 -14.29 15.75
N PHE A 246 -12.12 -14.49 14.88
CA PHE A 246 -11.91 -14.60 13.44
C PHE A 246 -11.45 -13.28 12.81
N TYR A 247 -12.06 -12.15 13.22
CA TYR A 247 -11.70 -10.83 12.73
C TYR A 247 -11.31 -9.90 13.88
N PHE A 248 -10.01 -9.64 14.02
CA PHE A 248 -9.44 -8.92 15.16
C PHE A 248 -10.04 -7.52 15.37
N PRO A 249 -10.29 -6.68 14.34
CA PRO A 249 -10.91 -5.37 14.55
C PRO A 249 -12.28 -5.41 15.20
N PHE A 250 -13.09 -6.45 14.96
CA PHE A 250 -14.39 -6.63 15.64
C PHE A 250 -14.22 -6.90 17.12
N TRP A 251 -13.31 -7.83 17.42
CA TRP A 251 -13.02 -8.17 18.79
C TRP A 251 -12.52 -6.95 19.58
N VAL A 252 -11.59 -6.17 18.98
CA VAL A 252 -11.09 -4.93 19.60
C VAL A 252 -12.21 -3.94 19.84
N TYR A 253 -13.09 -3.73 18.85
CA TYR A 253 -14.23 -2.84 18.99
C TYR A 253 -15.14 -3.25 20.15
N ASP A 254 -15.49 -4.53 20.24
CA ASP A 254 -16.37 -5.06 21.28
C ASP A 254 -15.73 -4.90 22.67
N GLN A 255 -14.43 -5.27 22.83
CA GLN A 255 -13.71 -5.12 24.10
C GLN A 255 -13.69 -3.66 24.56
N LEU A 256 -13.30 -2.74 23.68
CA LEU A 256 -13.21 -1.32 24.02
C LEU A 256 -14.58 -0.69 24.30
N ASN A 257 -15.63 -1.10 23.56
CA ASN A 257 -17.00 -0.60 23.75
C ASN A 257 -17.62 -1.08 25.07
N GLU A 258 -17.24 -2.28 25.53
CA GLU A 258 -17.63 -2.83 26.82
C GLU A 258 -16.81 -2.32 28.00
N GLY A 259 -15.78 -1.50 27.73
CA GLY A 259 -14.86 -0.99 28.74
C GLY A 259 -13.85 -2.02 29.26
N ASN A 260 -13.67 -3.12 28.54
CA ASN A 260 -12.69 -4.15 28.88
C ASN A 260 -11.27 -3.72 28.51
N GLU A 261 -10.30 -4.18 29.29
CA GLU A 261 -8.88 -4.01 28.97
C GLU A 261 -8.44 -5.04 27.92
N ILE A 262 -7.70 -4.56 26.91
CA ILE A 262 -7.07 -5.43 25.91
C ILE A 262 -5.69 -5.79 26.42
N SER A 263 -5.47 -7.09 26.70
CA SER A 263 -4.17 -7.60 27.12
C SER A 263 -3.33 -8.01 25.90
N ILE A 264 -2.10 -7.50 25.82
CA ILE A 264 -1.08 -7.91 24.87
C ILE A 264 0.02 -8.63 25.65
N THR A 265 0.38 -9.82 25.20
CA THR A 265 1.41 -10.65 25.86
C THR A 265 2.72 -9.86 26.01
N ASP A 266 3.30 -9.87 27.21
CA ASP A 266 4.60 -9.27 27.55
C ASP A 266 4.66 -7.73 27.40
N ALA A 267 3.51 -7.02 27.27
CA ALA A 267 3.47 -5.57 27.23
C ALA A 267 3.39 -4.95 28.63
N SER A 268 4.14 -3.87 28.86
CA SER A 268 4.03 -3.04 30.06
C SER A 268 2.73 -2.21 30.04
N GLU A 269 2.33 -1.65 31.20
CA GLU A 269 1.14 -0.80 31.29
C GLU A 269 1.20 0.42 30.36
N GLU A 270 2.38 1.04 30.21
CA GLU A 270 2.58 2.16 29.28
C GLU A 270 2.49 1.72 27.83
N GLU A 271 3.04 0.57 27.47
CA GLU A 271 2.92 -0.01 26.12
C GLU A 271 1.47 -0.39 25.80
N MET A 272 0.69 -0.82 26.79
CA MET A 272 -0.73 -1.10 26.63
C MET A 272 -1.53 0.17 26.27
N LYS A 273 -1.23 1.32 26.91
CA LYS A 273 -1.84 2.62 26.56
C LYS A 273 -1.54 2.99 25.10
N VAL A 274 -0.26 2.84 24.70
CA VAL A 274 0.16 3.11 23.32
C VAL A 274 -0.60 2.20 22.32
N ALA A 275 -0.67 0.90 22.60
CA ALA A 275 -1.39 -0.05 21.75
C ALA A 275 -2.90 0.26 21.66
N ARG A 276 -3.54 0.60 22.80
CA ARG A 276 -4.94 1.01 22.85
C ARG A 276 -5.20 2.23 21.98
N LYS A 277 -4.35 3.26 22.07
CA LYS A 277 -4.40 4.45 21.22
C LYS A 277 -4.31 4.09 19.73
N MET A 278 -3.34 3.26 19.36
CA MET A 278 -3.19 2.78 17.98
C MET A 278 -4.43 2.04 17.49
N MET A 279 -5.04 1.20 18.33
CA MET A 279 -6.27 0.46 18.00
C MET A 279 -7.46 1.40 17.78
N ILE A 280 -7.66 2.40 18.63
CA ILE A 280 -8.73 3.41 18.46
C ILE A 280 -8.56 4.16 17.13
N VAL A 281 -7.34 4.61 16.83
CA VAL A 281 -7.02 5.26 15.55
C VAL A 281 -7.26 4.32 14.37
N GLY A 282 -6.88 3.05 14.51
CA GLY A 282 -7.15 2.01 13.51
C GLY A 282 -8.64 1.83 13.24
N LEU A 283 -9.47 1.76 14.29
CA LEU A 283 -10.94 1.66 14.17
C LEU A 283 -11.56 2.85 13.43
N TRP A 284 -11.08 4.07 13.64
CA TRP A 284 -11.48 5.24 12.86
C TRP A 284 -11.11 5.12 11.38
N CYS A 285 -9.91 4.62 11.09
CA CYS A 285 -9.42 4.50 9.73
C CYS A 285 -10.18 3.44 8.91
N ILE A 286 -10.68 2.38 9.55
CA ILE A 286 -11.37 1.26 8.87
C ILE A 286 -12.89 1.41 8.83
N GLN A 287 -13.43 2.61 9.06
CA GLN A 287 -14.86 2.86 8.89
C GLN A 287 -15.31 2.47 7.48
N THR A 288 -16.51 1.89 7.39
CA THR A 288 -17.05 1.34 6.13
C THR A 288 -17.12 2.38 5.03
N ARG A 289 -17.75 3.52 5.31
CA ARG A 289 -17.89 4.60 4.33
C ARG A 289 -16.61 5.44 4.28
N PRO A 290 -16.07 5.75 3.08
CA PRO A 290 -14.86 6.58 2.97
C PRO A 290 -14.97 7.94 3.67
N ASN A 291 -16.14 8.56 3.67
CA ASN A 291 -16.36 9.89 4.29
C ASN A 291 -16.26 9.87 5.81
N ASP A 292 -16.54 8.73 6.45
CA ASP A 292 -16.48 8.59 7.91
C ASP A 292 -15.04 8.36 8.40
N ARG A 293 -14.11 8.05 7.51
CA ARG A 293 -12.68 7.91 7.82
C ARG A 293 -12.01 9.28 7.94
N PRO A 294 -11.06 9.48 8.87
CA PRO A 294 -10.26 10.71 8.95
C PRO A 294 -9.40 10.92 7.68
N SER A 295 -8.84 12.10 7.49
CA SER A 295 -7.70 12.29 6.59
C SER A 295 -6.41 11.84 7.26
N MET A 296 -5.34 11.53 6.49
CA MET A 296 -4.07 11.13 7.11
C MET A 296 -3.45 12.20 8.00
N ASN A 297 -3.62 13.49 7.66
CA ASN A 297 -3.24 14.58 8.58
C ASN A 297 -3.95 14.46 9.93
N LYS A 298 -5.27 14.18 9.92
CA LYS A 298 -6.03 14.00 11.17
C LYS A 298 -5.57 12.74 11.91
N VAL A 299 -5.20 11.67 11.19
CA VAL A 299 -4.60 10.46 11.78
C VAL A 299 -3.28 10.77 12.47
N VAL A 300 -2.42 11.59 11.85
CA VAL A 300 -1.16 12.04 12.50
C VAL A 300 -1.47 12.83 13.78
N GLU A 301 -2.40 13.80 13.73
CA GLU A 301 -2.83 14.54 14.92
C GLU A 301 -3.38 13.62 16.03
N MET A 302 -4.18 12.62 15.68
CA MET A 302 -4.73 11.63 16.62
C MET A 302 -3.63 10.78 17.26
N LEU A 303 -2.61 10.39 16.48
CA LEU A 303 -1.47 9.64 17.01
C LEU A 303 -0.58 10.50 17.89
N GLU A 304 -0.33 11.75 17.57
CA GLU A 304 0.53 12.68 18.33
C GLU A 304 -0.17 13.24 19.57
N GLY A 305 -1.50 13.36 19.57
CA GLY A 305 -2.31 13.87 20.69
C GLY A 305 -2.38 12.92 21.89
N ASP A 306 -3.02 13.32 22.97
CA ASP A 306 -3.22 12.47 24.14
C ASP A 306 -4.34 11.43 23.90
N GLU A 307 -4.21 10.23 24.50
CA GLU A 307 -5.22 9.17 24.38
C GLU A 307 -6.57 9.61 24.94
N GLN A 308 -6.58 10.43 26.00
CA GLN A 308 -7.78 10.90 26.67
C GLN A 308 -8.65 11.81 25.80
N ASP A 309 -8.06 12.46 24.80
CA ASP A 309 -8.75 13.32 23.84
C ASP A 309 -9.31 12.57 22.64
N LEU A 310 -9.06 11.25 22.55
CA LEU A 310 -9.54 10.43 21.46
C LEU A 310 -10.98 9.95 21.69
N GLU A 311 -11.89 10.46 20.86
CA GLU A 311 -13.25 9.93 20.82
C GLU A 311 -13.25 8.50 20.27
N PHE A 312 -14.06 7.63 20.86
CA PHE A 312 -14.27 6.28 20.36
C PHE A 312 -15.23 6.30 19.17
N PRO A 313 -14.99 5.52 18.08
CA PRO A 313 -15.88 5.52 16.91
C PRO A 313 -17.25 4.91 17.24
N TYR A 314 -18.34 5.60 16.90
CA TYR A 314 -19.70 5.17 17.18
C TYR A 314 -20.15 3.96 16.36
N LEU A 315 -19.53 3.75 15.17
CA LEU A 315 -19.92 2.68 14.26
C LEU A 315 -18.91 1.53 14.32
N LYS A 316 -19.42 0.33 14.53
CA LYS A 316 -18.63 -0.90 14.42
C LYS A 316 -18.19 -1.07 12.96
N PRO A 317 -16.92 -1.34 12.67
CA PRO A 317 -16.46 -1.63 11.32
C PRO A 317 -17.23 -2.82 10.73
N SER A 318 -17.56 -2.79 9.45
CA SER A 318 -18.21 -3.92 8.78
C SER A 318 -17.19 -4.85 8.13
N PHE A 319 -17.46 -6.15 8.16
CA PHE A 319 -16.63 -7.17 7.52
C PHE A 319 -17.33 -7.66 6.24
N TYR A 320 -16.82 -7.30 5.09
CA TYR A 320 -17.46 -7.55 3.80
C TYR A 320 -17.07 -8.87 3.11
N LEU A 321 -16.22 -9.71 3.72
CA LEU A 321 -15.85 -11.01 3.14
C LEU A 321 -17.00 -12.05 3.17
N GLN A 322 -18.15 -11.73 3.78
CA GLN A 322 -19.28 -12.67 3.89
C GLN A 322 -20.05 -12.90 2.58
N ASP A 323 -19.87 -12.02 1.57
CA ASP A 323 -20.63 -12.04 0.32
C ASP A 323 -19.78 -12.39 -0.93
N LEU A 324 -18.61 -12.99 -0.75
CA LEU A 324 -17.97 -13.64 -1.90
C LEU A 324 -18.91 -14.75 -2.40
N PRO A 325 -19.26 -14.79 -3.71
CA PRO A 325 -20.10 -15.83 -4.26
C PRO A 325 -19.47 -17.18 -3.89
N LYS A 326 -20.20 -17.97 -3.10
CA LYS A 326 -19.85 -19.39 -2.97
C LYS A 326 -19.95 -19.94 -4.37
N GLU A 327 -18.85 -20.44 -4.92
CA GLU A 327 -18.91 -21.24 -6.14
C GLU A 327 -20.01 -22.29 -5.92
N VAL A 328 -20.98 -22.28 -6.83
CA VAL A 328 -22.07 -23.26 -6.81
C VAL A 328 -21.42 -24.58 -7.23
N ASP A 329 -21.08 -25.40 -6.23
CA ASP A 329 -20.61 -26.77 -6.41
C ASP A 329 -21.65 -27.56 -7.22
N GLY A 330 -21.37 -27.68 -8.51
CA GLY A 330 -21.92 -28.69 -9.38
C GLY A 330 -21.01 -29.91 -9.39
N ASN A 331 -21.41 -30.96 -8.63
CA ASN A 331 -20.92 -32.34 -8.65
C ASN A 331 -19.65 -32.70 -7.87
N ASN A 332 -19.89 -33.40 -6.76
CA ASN A 332 -19.15 -34.54 -6.18
C ASN A 332 -17.74 -34.84 -6.75
N HIS A 333 -16.69 -34.61 -5.95
CA HIS A 333 -15.77 -35.63 -5.44
C HIS A 333 -14.66 -35.04 -4.57
N SER A 334 -14.55 -35.63 -3.36
CA SER A 334 -13.36 -35.70 -2.49
C SER A 334 -12.67 -34.41 -2.07
N SER A 335 -12.95 -33.99 -0.83
CA SER A 335 -12.19 -33.08 0.00
C SER A 335 -10.71 -33.47 0.08
N SER A 336 -9.82 -32.60 -0.42
CA SER A 336 -8.46 -32.51 0.07
C SER A 336 -8.34 -31.19 0.84
N MET A 337 -8.08 -31.29 2.13
CA MET A 337 -7.74 -30.15 2.98
C MET A 337 -6.42 -29.54 2.48
N MET A 338 -6.46 -28.29 2.02
CA MET A 338 -5.23 -27.50 1.81
C MET A 338 -4.60 -27.20 3.16
N THR A 339 -3.31 -27.47 3.28
CA THR A 339 -2.53 -27.19 4.48
C THR A 339 -2.18 -25.72 4.57
N SER A 340 -2.06 -25.19 5.80
CA SER A 340 -1.82 -23.78 6.13
C SER A 340 -0.56 -23.15 5.50
N SER A 341 0.32 -23.93 4.89
CA SER A 341 1.52 -23.44 4.20
C SER A 341 1.28 -22.94 2.76
N GLU A 342 0.13 -23.25 2.15
CA GLU A 342 -0.21 -22.82 0.79
C GLU A 342 -0.93 -21.48 0.72
N LEU A 343 -1.42 -20.97 1.86
CA LEU A 343 -2.08 -19.66 1.95
C LEU A 343 -1.11 -18.48 2.14
N GLU A 344 0.16 -18.74 2.45
CA GLU A 344 1.15 -17.68 2.70
C GLU A 344 1.81 -17.14 1.42
N ASP A 345 1.71 -17.83 0.28
CA ASP A 345 2.44 -17.46 -0.95
C ASP A 345 1.54 -17.12 -2.16
N SER A 346 0.23 -17.08 -1.97
CA SER A 346 -0.68 -16.62 -3.03
C SER A 346 -0.91 -15.11 -2.96
N SER A 347 0.01 -14.33 -3.53
CA SER A 347 -0.36 -13.07 -4.16
C SER A 347 -1.31 -13.43 -5.32
N ILE A 348 -2.63 -13.39 -5.05
CA ILE A 348 -3.63 -13.56 -6.08
C ILE A 348 -3.58 -12.29 -6.92
N ASP A 349 -2.74 -12.32 -7.98
CA ASP A 349 -2.83 -11.44 -9.14
C ASP A 349 -3.99 -11.91 -10.05
N GLU A 350 -5.07 -12.44 -9.50
CA GLU A 350 -6.28 -12.71 -10.27
C GLU A 350 -7.04 -11.41 -10.47
N ILE A 351 -6.96 -10.94 -11.70
CA ILE A 351 -7.82 -9.90 -12.27
C ILE A 351 -9.26 -10.42 -12.20
N VAL A 352 -10.01 -10.00 -11.20
CA VAL A 352 -11.46 -10.25 -11.16
C VAL A 352 -12.08 -9.34 -12.22
N GLU A 353 -12.37 -9.88 -13.40
CA GLU A 353 -13.19 -9.21 -14.41
C GLU A 353 -14.61 -9.08 -13.87
N ILE A 354 -15.07 -7.84 -13.69
CA ILE A 354 -16.46 -7.55 -13.34
C ILE A 354 -17.34 -7.93 -14.53
N PRO A 355 -18.38 -8.77 -14.37
CA PRO A 355 -19.28 -9.12 -15.46
C PRO A 355 -19.90 -7.86 -16.06
N LYS A 356 -19.82 -7.69 -17.38
CA LYS A 356 -20.59 -6.67 -18.10
C LYS A 356 -22.05 -7.09 -18.06
N GLU A 357 -22.90 -6.27 -17.45
CA GLU A 357 -24.35 -6.41 -17.61
C GLU A 357 -24.70 -6.32 -19.10
N LYS A 358 -25.50 -7.30 -19.53
CA LYS A 358 -26.11 -7.31 -20.86
C LYS A 358 -27.16 -6.19 -20.90
N ASP A 359 -26.98 -5.23 -21.82
CA ASP A 359 -28.02 -4.27 -22.18
C ASP A 359 -29.25 -5.05 -22.67
N GLU A 360 -30.31 -5.03 -21.86
CA GLU A 360 -31.63 -5.42 -22.32
C GLU A 360 -32.23 -4.28 -23.16
N ASP A 361 -32.52 -4.67 -24.39
CA ASP A 361 -33.22 -3.95 -25.42
C ASP A 361 -34.56 -3.36 -24.95
N SER A 362 -34.72 -2.04 -24.96
CA SER A 362 -36.04 -1.41 -24.93
C SER A 362 -36.07 -0.25 -25.91
N SER A 363 -36.69 -0.55 -27.06
CA SER A 363 -37.18 0.34 -28.07
C SER A 363 -38.01 1.53 -27.53
N LEU A 364 -37.66 2.76 -27.88
CA LEU A 364 -38.59 3.88 -28.04
C LEU A 364 -38.02 4.99 -28.93
N PRO A 365 -38.89 5.87 -29.54
CA PRO A 365 -38.69 6.34 -30.88
C PRO A 365 -37.97 7.71 -31.00
N GLN A 366 -37.57 7.97 -32.24
CA GLN A 366 -36.97 9.20 -32.76
C GLN A 366 -37.79 10.47 -32.48
N THR A 367 -37.13 11.53 -32.02
CA THR A 367 -37.39 12.88 -32.53
C THR A 367 -36.09 13.71 -32.48
N SER A 368 -35.84 14.30 -33.63
CA SER A 368 -34.80 15.22 -34.03
C SER A 368 -34.67 16.48 -33.18
N GLN A 369 -33.43 16.98 -32.95
CA GLN A 369 -33.05 18.33 -33.39
C GLN A 369 -31.55 18.58 -33.22
N LEU A 370 -30.94 18.99 -34.32
CA LEU A 370 -29.60 19.54 -34.45
C LEU A 370 -29.44 20.84 -33.65
N TYR A 371 -28.30 20.99 -32.94
CA TYR A 371 -27.64 22.29 -32.80
C TYR A 371 -26.12 22.11 -32.95
N ALA A 372 -25.65 22.58 -34.10
CA ALA A 372 -24.25 22.85 -34.37
C ALA A 372 -23.84 24.15 -33.64
N LEU A 373 -22.77 24.15 -32.89
CA LEU A 373 -22.08 25.36 -32.48
C LEU A 373 -20.61 25.31 -32.91
N ASN A 374 -20.33 26.20 -33.87
CA ASN A 374 -19.02 26.57 -34.38
C ASN A 374 -18.11 27.09 -33.26
N LEU A 375 -16.86 26.63 -33.21
CA LEU A 375 -15.79 27.30 -32.55
C LEU A 375 -14.75 27.79 -33.57
N PRO A 376 -14.26 29.03 -33.48
CA PRO A 376 -13.31 29.58 -34.44
C PRO A 376 -11.88 29.20 -34.07
N SER A 377 -11.14 28.76 -35.07
CA SER A 377 -9.68 28.63 -35.09
C SER A 377 -9.01 30.01 -34.90
N LYS A 378 -8.10 30.14 -33.94
CA LYS A 378 -7.08 31.18 -33.92
C LYS A 378 -5.69 30.55 -33.92
N ALA A 379 -5.06 30.71 -35.06
CA ALA A 379 -3.63 30.56 -35.24
C ALA A 379 -2.88 31.64 -34.47
N PHE A 380 -1.82 31.27 -33.75
CA PHE A 380 -0.78 32.19 -33.32
C PHE A 380 0.51 31.85 -34.05
N THR A 381 0.90 32.80 -34.91
CA THR A 381 2.20 32.90 -35.57
C THR A 381 3.24 33.40 -34.58
N PHE A 382 4.41 32.78 -34.58
CA PHE A 382 5.66 33.31 -33.99
C PHE A 382 6.15 34.48 -34.84
N ASN A 383 6.64 35.54 -34.18
CA ASN A 383 7.62 36.48 -34.71
C ASN A 383 8.52 36.91 -33.57
N GLU A 384 9.86 36.75 -33.84
CA GLU A 384 11.09 37.35 -33.29
C GLU A 384 11.34 37.24 -31.78
#